data_a826692a8bee9ca49b4b471b4fa7d464
#
_entry.id   a826692a8bee9ca49b4b471b4fa7d464
#
_cell.length_a   1.000
_cell.length_b   1.000
_cell.length_c   1.000
_cell.angle_alpha   90.00
_cell.angle_beta   90.00
_cell.angle_gamma   90.00
#
_symmetry.space_group_name_H-M   'P 1'
#
loop_
_entity.id
_entity.type
_entity.pdbx_description
1 polymer ?
#
loop_
_entity_poly.entity_id
_entity_poly.type
_entity_poly.pdbx_seq_one_letter_code
_entity_poly.pdbx_strand_id
1 'polypeptide(L)'
;FAAKRGESPYPYLAHKYEFPGGKIEEGETEEEAVKRELKEELDLDVKVGALFAKTTFEYPDFIITLSVYECERLSPFVLKEHESFCWMSPSGLNAAGWAPADADMVEGIGRVFGK
;
A
#
# COMPACT_ATOMS: atom_id res chain seq x y z
N PHE A 1 -0.98 -7.67 3.47
CA PHE A 1 0.32 -7.15 3.94
C PHE A 1 0.21 -5.67 4.25
N ALA A 2 0.63 -5.28 5.44
CA ALA A 2 0.67 -3.90 5.88
C ALA A 2 2.09 -3.55 6.30
N ALA A 3 2.64 -2.46 5.74
CA ALA A 3 3.96 -1.97 6.07
C ALA A 3 3.84 -0.68 6.88
N LYS A 4 4.65 -0.54 7.92
CA LYS A 4 4.63 0.64 8.78
C LYS A 4 5.73 1.61 8.37
N ARG A 5 5.35 2.84 8.05
CA ARG A 5 6.31 3.89 7.70
C ARG A 5 7.16 4.28 8.90
N GLY A 6 8.40 4.67 8.62
CA GLY A 6 9.25 5.32 9.60
C GLY A 6 8.89 6.80 9.77
N GLU A 7 9.87 7.63 10.13
CA GLU A 7 9.68 9.06 10.26
C GLU A 7 9.34 9.70 8.91
N SER A 8 8.54 10.77 8.95
CA SER A 8 8.14 11.53 7.79
C SER A 8 8.04 13.00 8.15
N PRO A 9 8.35 13.94 7.21
CA PRO A 9 8.11 15.36 7.43
C PRO A 9 6.61 15.68 7.56
N TYR A 10 5.73 14.74 7.18
CA TYR A 10 4.29 14.91 7.31
C TYR A 10 3.77 14.12 8.53
N PRO A 11 3.33 14.79 9.62
CA PRO A 11 2.88 14.11 10.84
C PRO A 11 1.76 13.10 10.61
N TYR A 12 0.88 13.37 9.63
CA TYR A 12 -0.24 12.49 9.30
C TYR A 12 0.18 11.21 8.57
N LEU A 13 1.45 11.09 8.16
CA LEU A 13 2.00 9.90 7.50
C LEU A 13 3.02 9.16 8.37
N ALA A 14 3.71 9.86 9.28
CA ALA A 14 4.77 9.27 10.09
C ALA A 14 4.24 8.11 10.94
N HIS A 15 4.97 6.98 10.94
CA HIS A 15 4.65 5.78 11.72
C HIS A 15 3.25 5.21 11.47
N LYS A 16 2.65 5.49 10.29
CA LYS A 16 1.36 4.94 9.89
C LYS A 16 1.55 3.71 9.01
N TYR A 17 0.57 2.82 9.05
CA TYR A 17 0.53 1.69 8.12
C TYR A 17 0.11 2.17 6.73
N GLU A 18 0.66 1.51 5.72
CA GLU A 18 0.33 1.76 4.32
C GLU A 18 0.47 0.46 3.51
N PHE A 19 -0.15 0.44 2.34
CA PHE A 19 0.17 -0.59 1.36
C PHE A 19 1.52 -0.25 0.73
N PRO A 20 2.42 -1.24 0.52
CA PRO A 20 3.69 -0.98 -0.14
C PRO A 20 3.45 -0.55 -1.59
N GLY A 21 4.23 0.39 -2.07
CA GLY A 21 4.11 0.92 -3.41
C GLY A 21 4.67 2.34 -3.48
N GLY A 22 4.47 2.98 -4.62
CA GLY A 22 4.97 4.33 -4.82
C GLY A 22 4.44 4.96 -6.10
N LYS A 23 5.14 5.98 -6.58
CA LYS A 23 4.73 6.75 -7.74
C LYS A 23 4.95 5.99 -9.05
N ILE A 24 4.02 6.16 -9.99
CA ILE A 24 4.17 5.65 -11.36
C ILE A 24 5.15 6.58 -12.08
N GLU A 25 6.16 6.00 -12.70
CA GLU A 25 7.14 6.75 -13.47
C GLU A 25 6.68 6.92 -14.91
N GLU A 26 7.25 7.92 -15.61
CA GLU A 26 6.92 8.19 -17.00
C GLU A 26 7.19 6.97 -17.88
N GLY A 27 6.21 6.64 -18.73
CA GLY A 27 6.32 5.49 -19.64
C GLY A 27 6.01 4.14 -18.98
N GLU A 28 5.67 4.12 -17.70
CA GLU A 28 5.40 2.92 -16.93
C GLU A 28 3.88 2.71 -16.78
N THR A 29 3.42 1.46 -16.89
CA THR A 29 2.03 1.13 -16.54
C THR A 29 1.88 1.04 -15.03
N GLU A 30 0.63 1.05 -14.52
CA GLU A 30 0.36 0.87 -13.09
C GLU A 30 0.88 -0.47 -12.59
N GLU A 31 0.68 -1.56 -13.35
CA GLU A 31 1.17 -2.89 -12.99
C GLU A 31 2.70 -2.95 -12.94
N GLU A 32 3.37 -2.31 -13.89
CA GLU A 32 4.84 -2.21 -13.91
C GLU A 32 5.34 -1.43 -12.68
N ALA A 33 4.65 -0.36 -12.32
CA ALA A 33 4.99 0.45 -11.13
C ALA A 33 4.88 -0.39 -9.85
N VAL A 34 3.82 -1.18 -9.71
CA VAL A 34 3.63 -2.07 -8.54
C VAL A 34 4.80 -3.05 -8.43
N LYS A 35 5.15 -3.72 -9.53
CA LYS A 35 6.27 -4.68 -9.54
C LYS A 35 7.59 -4.02 -9.16
N ARG A 36 7.88 -2.86 -9.75
CA ARG A 36 9.12 -2.13 -9.49
C ARG A 36 9.21 -1.67 -8.03
N GLU A 37 8.16 -1.04 -7.52
CA GLU A 37 8.14 -0.53 -6.15
C GLU A 37 8.28 -1.65 -5.11
N LEU A 38 7.60 -2.78 -5.31
CA LEU A 38 7.72 -3.91 -4.40
C LEU A 38 9.13 -4.51 -4.45
N LYS A 39 9.77 -4.51 -5.62
CA LYS A 39 11.17 -4.96 -5.75
C LYS A 39 12.12 -4.01 -5.01
N GLU A 40 11.93 -2.70 -5.17
CA GLU A 40 12.76 -1.69 -4.51
C GLU A 40 12.59 -1.67 -3.00
N GLU A 41 11.34 -1.73 -2.51
CA GLU A 41 11.03 -1.60 -1.09
C GLU A 41 11.19 -2.89 -0.29
N LEU A 42 10.88 -4.04 -0.90
CA LEU A 42 10.78 -5.32 -0.20
C LEU A 42 11.62 -6.44 -0.82
N ASP A 43 12.33 -6.17 -1.90
CA ASP A 43 13.02 -7.20 -2.69
C ASP A 43 12.08 -8.35 -3.06
N LEU A 44 10.84 -8.04 -3.35
CA LEU A 44 9.75 -8.99 -3.53
C LEU A 44 9.33 -9.08 -4.99
N ASP A 45 9.26 -10.31 -5.50
CA ASP A 45 8.68 -10.61 -6.81
C ASP A 45 7.21 -10.97 -6.63
N VAL A 46 6.34 -10.36 -7.45
CA VAL A 46 4.90 -10.57 -7.39
C VAL A 46 4.30 -10.78 -8.77
N LYS A 47 3.18 -11.50 -8.81
CA LYS A 47 2.28 -11.51 -9.96
C LYS A 47 1.17 -10.51 -9.66
N VAL A 48 1.06 -9.48 -10.49
CA VAL A 48 0.01 -8.47 -10.35
C VAL A 48 -1.29 -9.01 -10.94
N GLY A 49 -2.34 -9.00 -10.14
CA GLY A 49 -3.67 -9.45 -10.54
C GLY A 49 -4.58 -8.28 -10.87
N ALA A 50 -5.83 -8.35 -10.41
CA ALA A 50 -6.86 -7.38 -10.72
C ALA A 50 -6.69 -6.08 -9.93
N LEU A 51 -7.10 -4.96 -10.54
CA LEU A 51 -7.25 -3.70 -9.83
C LEU A 51 -8.41 -3.85 -8.85
N PHE A 52 -8.13 -3.68 -7.55
CA PHE A 52 -9.15 -3.72 -6.52
C PHE A 52 -9.98 -2.44 -6.52
N ALA A 53 -9.33 -1.29 -6.43
CA ALA A 53 -9.99 0.00 -6.39
C ALA A 53 -9.01 1.14 -6.64
N LYS A 54 -9.56 2.31 -6.98
CA LYS A 54 -8.80 3.54 -7.19
C LYS A 54 -9.51 4.66 -6.43
N THR A 55 -8.76 5.44 -5.65
CA THR A 55 -9.29 6.56 -4.90
C THR A 55 -8.38 7.78 -5.01
N THR A 56 -8.95 8.97 -4.85
CA THR A 56 -8.19 10.21 -4.77
C THR A 56 -8.39 10.81 -3.38
N PHE A 57 -7.29 11.18 -2.75
CA PHE A 57 -7.30 11.76 -1.40
C PHE A 57 -6.50 13.06 -1.39
N GLU A 58 -7.06 14.11 -0.77
CA GLU A 58 -6.41 15.41 -0.64
C GLU A 58 -5.79 15.54 0.76
N TYR A 59 -4.45 15.59 0.81
CA TYR A 59 -3.71 15.95 2.01
C TYR A 59 -3.48 17.46 2.02
N PRO A 60 -3.12 18.06 3.17
CA PRO A 60 -2.84 19.51 3.23
C PRO A 60 -1.75 19.98 2.24
N ASP A 61 -0.79 19.12 1.93
CA ASP A 61 0.38 19.47 1.12
C ASP A 61 0.33 18.96 -0.31
N PHE A 62 -0.54 17.99 -0.61
CA PHE A 62 -0.63 17.38 -1.95
C PHE A 62 -1.90 16.55 -2.12
N ILE A 63 -2.21 16.22 -3.37
CA ILE A 63 -3.31 15.32 -3.74
C ILE A 63 -2.71 14.03 -4.27
N ILE A 64 -3.22 12.90 -3.83
CA ILE A 64 -2.77 11.58 -4.29
C ILE A 64 -3.94 10.79 -4.88
N THR A 65 -3.71 10.14 -6.02
CA THR A 65 -4.60 9.11 -6.55
C THR A 65 -3.95 7.75 -6.29
N LEU A 66 -4.62 6.92 -5.53
CA LEU A 66 -4.12 5.61 -5.12
C LEU A 66 -4.85 4.51 -5.88
N SER A 67 -4.07 3.68 -6.60
CA SER A 67 -4.57 2.47 -7.26
C SER A 67 -4.06 1.26 -6.49
N VAL A 68 -4.96 0.41 -6.03
CA VAL A 68 -4.63 -0.77 -5.23
C VAL A 68 -4.91 -2.02 -6.04
N TYR A 69 -3.89 -2.87 -6.19
CA TYR A 69 -3.95 -4.11 -6.95
C TYR A 69 -3.84 -5.32 -6.06
N GLU A 70 -4.60 -6.36 -6.38
CA GLU A 70 -4.39 -7.67 -5.79
C GLU A 70 -3.11 -8.26 -6.38
N CYS A 71 -2.25 -8.81 -5.52
CA CYS A 71 -0.98 -9.38 -5.94
C CYS A 71 -0.76 -10.76 -5.31
N GLU A 72 -0.11 -11.65 -6.08
CA GLU A 72 0.36 -12.94 -5.58
C GLU A 72 1.85 -12.85 -5.32
N ARG A 73 2.28 -13.23 -4.13
CA ARG A 73 3.69 -13.26 -3.76
C ARG A 73 4.38 -14.46 -4.40
N LEU A 74 5.49 -14.21 -5.11
CA LEU A 74 6.27 -15.22 -5.80
C LEU A 74 7.61 -15.54 -5.12
N SER A 75 8.04 -14.71 -4.17
CA SER A 75 9.34 -14.86 -3.49
C SER A 75 9.26 -14.43 -2.03
N PRO A 76 10.27 -14.76 -1.19
CA PRO A 76 10.41 -14.12 0.12
C PRO A 76 10.65 -12.62 -0.03
N PHE A 77 10.40 -11.84 1.03
CA PHE A 77 10.60 -10.41 1.02
C PHE A 77 11.53 -9.96 2.14
N VAL A 78 12.11 -8.75 1.98
CA VAL A 78 12.99 -8.12 2.96
C VAL A 78 12.55 -6.66 3.10
N LEU A 79 12.36 -6.20 4.35
CA LEU A 79 12.07 -4.79 4.60
C LEU A 79 13.32 -3.94 4.35
N LYS A 80 13.21 -2.92 3.50
CA LYS A 80 14.32 -2.01 3.19
C LYS A 80 14.05 -0.59 3.67
N GLU A 81 12.80 -0.12 3.58
CA GLU A 81 12.43 1.26 3.84
C GLU A 81 11.42 1.43 4.97
N HIS A 82 10.66 0.39 5.30
CA HIS A 82 9.65 0.43 6.35
C HIS A 82 10.24 0.00 7.69
N GLU A 83 9.72 0.55 8.81
CA GLU A 83 10.21 0.18 10.14
C GLU A 83 9.71 -1.19 10.60
N SER A 84 8.53 -1.61 10.12
CA SER A 84 7.97 -2.92 10.45
C SER A 84 6.85 -3.30 9.47
N PHE A 85 6.35 -4.52 9.61
CA PHE A 85 5.23 -5.00 8.81
C PHE A 85 4.34 -5.92 9.64
N CYS A 86 3.13 -6.17 9.14
CA CYS A 86 2.29 -7.27 9.62
C CYS A 86 1.37 -7.78 8.52
N TRP A 87 0.90 -9.01 8.70
CA TRP A 87 -0.14 -9.59 7.87
C TRP A 87 -1.47 -9.43 8.59
N MET A 88 -2.48 -8.94 7.88
CA MET A 88 -3.83 -8.75 8.42
C MET A 88 -4.82 -9.51 7.55
N SER A 89 -5.75 -10.24 8.19
CA SER A 89 -6.86 -10.83 7.46
C SER A 89 -7.88 -9.74 7.12
N PRO A 90 -8.67 -9.89 6.04
CA PRO A 90 -9.68 -8.89 5.71
C PRO A 90 -10.68 -8.64 6.84
N SER A 91 -11.07 -9.68 7.57
CA SER A 91 -11.99 -9.54 8.71
C SER A 91 -11.38 -8.87 9.94
N GLY A 92 -10.05 -8.87 10.05
CA GLY A 92 -9.32 -8.22 11.14
C GLY A 92 -8.81 -6.84 10.82
N LEU A 93 -9.09 -6.31 9.63
CA LEU A 93 -8.63 -4.98 9.24
C LEU A 93 -9.32 -3.87 10.04
N ASN A 94 -8.53 -2.89 10.45
CA ASN A 94 -8.98 -1.71 11.16
C ASN A 94 -8.24 -0.51 10.59
N ALA A 95 -8.99 0.50 10.15
CA ALA A 95 -8.42 1.71 9.54
C ALA A 95 -7.58 2.55 10.50
N ALA A 96 -7.69 2.34 11.80
CA ALA A 96 -6.88 3.05 12.80
C ALA A 96 -5.39 2.73 12.61
N GLY A 97 -4.55 3.74 12.62
CA GLY A 97 -3.11 3.59 12.43
C GLY A 97 -2.65 3.54 10.97
N TRP A 98 -3.57 3.58 10.01
CA TRP A 98 -3.24 3.66 8.58
C TRP A 98 -3.12 5.11 8.13
N ALA A 99 -2.29 5.34 7.10
CA ALA A 99 -2.25 6.62 6.40
C ALA A 99 -3.65 6.92 5.84
N PRO A 100 -4.12 8.19 5.90
CA PRO A 100 -5.52 8.50 5.55
C PRO A 100 -5.99 8.04 4.18
N ALA A 101 -5.16 8.15 3.15
CA ALA A 101 -5.52 7.68 1.80
C ALA A 101 -5.71 6.15 1.76
N ASP A 102 -4.86 5.42 2.49
CA ASP A 102 -4.91 3.95 2.57
C ASP A 102 -6.07 3.46 3.46
N ALA A 103 -6.46 4.25 4.44
CA ALA A 103 -7.57 3.91 5.35
C ALA A 103 -8.89 3.69 4.59
N ASP A 104 -9.17 4.46 3.56
CA ASP A 104 -10.35 4.29 2.72
C ASP A 104 -10.36 2.91 2.05
N MET A 105 -9.20 2.47 1.57
CA MET A 105 -9.04 1.16 0.93
C MET A 105 -9.18 0.02 1.94
N VAL A 106 -8.66 0.21 3.16
CA VAL A 106 -8.79 -0.78 4.24
C VAL A 106 -10.26 -1.04 4.56
N GLU A 107 -11.07 -0.01 4.65
CA GLU A 107 -12.51 -0.15 4.87
C GLU A 107 -13.19 -0.92 3.73
N GLY A 108 -12.82 -0.59 2.48
CA GLY A 108 -13.34 -1.28 1.30
C GLY A 108 -12.99 -2.77 1.27
N ILE A 109 -11.74 -3.10 1.60
CA ILE A 109 -11.27 -4.50 1.69
C ILE A 109 -12.07 -5.25 2.75
N GLY A 110 -12.27 -4.65 3.92
CA GLY A 110 -13.05 -5.26 5.00
C GLY A 110 -14.49 -5.55 4.60
N ARG A 111 -15.12 -4.64 3.84
CA ARG A 111 -16.49 -4.83 3.35
C ARG A 111 -16.61 -5.94 2.32
N VAL A 112 -15.63 -6.06 1.42
CA VAL A 112 -15.67 -7.01 0.29
C VAL A 112 -15.22 -8.40 0.71
N PHE A 113 -14.09 -8.49 1.42
CA PHE A 113 -13.41 -9.75 1.73
C PHE A 113 -13.60 -10.22 3.19
N GLY A 114 -14.06 -9.35 4.08
CA GLY A 114 -14.20 -9.64 5.51
C GLY A 114 -15.52 -10.31 5.91
N LYS A 115 -16.36 -10.66 4.94
CA LYS A 115 -17.68 -11.26 5.20
C LYS A 115 -17.61 -12.78 5.35
#